data_9d609a91d3c9890c1ca4ab8001ab5544
#
_entry.id   9d609a91d3c9890c1ca4ab8001ab5544
#
_cell.length_a   1.000
_cell.length_b   1.000
_cell.length_c   1.000
_cell.angle_alpha   90.00
_cell.angle_beta   90.00
_cell.angle_gamma   90.00
#
_symmetry.space_group_name_H-M   'P 1'
#
loop_
_entity.id
_entity.type
_entity.pdbx_description
1 polymer ?
#
loop_
_entity_poly.entity_id
_entity_poly.type
_entity_poly.pdbx_seq_one_letter_code
_entity_poly.pdbx_strand_id
1 'polypeptide(L)'
;DQIGSSFKGLSFDPHNDYSIPYFWGTVGIVYNTKLVKKAPQHWNDLWSPEYRNQIMLVDGAREVIGLSLNSLGYSLNTKNMTELRLAETKLNSLTPNIKAIVGDEMKGYMIQGDAAIGVTFSGEASEMLDKNEDLRYVVPSEGSNLWFDNLVIPKTVKHEKEAYAFINFMLKPENAAQNAEYIGYATPNEAAKALLPKSITDDKAFYPSESTIKNLEVYNNLGQKWL
;
A
#
# COMPACT_ATOMS: atom_id res chain seq x y z
N ASP A 1 -13.74 -6.38 -20.41
CA ASP A 1 -14.09 -5.36 -19.44
C ASP A 1 -14.20 -5.98 -18.04
N GLN A 2 -13.06 -6.42 -17.49
CA GLN A 2 -12.99 -7.24 -16.27
C GLN A 2 -12.49 -6.46 -15.08
N ILE A 3 -12.06 -5.20 -15.27
CA ILE A 3 -11.58 -4.33 -14.19
C ILE A 3 -12.79 -3.78 -13.43
N GLY A 4 -12.77 -3.90 -12.11
CA GLY A 4 -13.83 -3.41 -11.22
C GLY A 4 -14.06 -1.91 -11.37
N SER A 5 -15.30 -1.46 -11.23
CA SER A 5 -15.67 -0.05 -11.43
C SER A 5 -14.94 0.89 -10.47
N SER A 6 -14.63 0.43 -9.26
CA SER A 6 -13.88 1.19 -8.25
C SER A 6 -12.42 1.47 -8.64
N PHE A 7 -11.90 0.78 -9.65
CA PHE A 7 -10.52 0.87 -10.13
C PHE A 7 -10.42 1.54 -11.51
N LYS A 8 -11.50 2.15 -11.99
CA LYS A 8 -11.56 2.91 -13.25
C LYS A 8 -11.75 4.39 -12.98
N GLY A 9 -11.34 5.23 -13.94
CA GLY A 9 -11.55 6.67 -13.86
C GLY A 9 -10.81 7.35 -12.69
N LEU A 10 -9.65 6.82 -12.32
CA LEU A 10 -8.85 7.36 -11.22
C LEU A 10 -8.22 8.70 -11.61
N SER A 11 -7.89 9.53 -10.64
CA SER A 11 -7.42 10.91 -10.85
C SER A 11 -6.20 11.04 -11.76
N PHE A 12 -5.36 10.03 -11.85
CA PHE A 12 -4.18 10.01 -12.72
C PHE A 12 -4.48 9.63 -14.19
N ASP A 13 -5.63 8.99 -14.46
CA ASP A 13 -6.09 8.61 -15.79
C ASP A 13 -7.64 8.51 -15.84
N PRO A 14 -8.36 9.66 -15.80
CA PRO A 14 -9.81 9.70 -15.62
C PRO A 14 -10.63 8.97 -16.69
N HIS A 15 -10.07 8.79 -17.86
CA HIS A 15 -10.74 8.13 -18.99
C HIS A 15 -10.17 6.76 -19.32
N ASN A 16 -9.14 6.32 -18.59
CA ASN A 16 -8.39 5.07 -18.86
C ASN A 16 -7.80 5.04 -20.29
N ASP A 17 -7.28 6.19 -20.75
CA ASP A 17 -6.73 6.34 -22.09
C ASP A 17 -5.28 5.85 -22.19
N TYR A 18 -4.54 5.82 -21.07
CA TYR A 18 -3.09 5.64 -21.06
C TYR A 18 -2.63 4.45 -20.23
N SER A 19 -3.47 3.92 -19.36
CA SER A 19 -3.09 2.91 -18.39
C SER A 19 -4.20 1.91 -18.14
N ILE A 20 -3.81 0.70 -17.72
CA ILE A 20 -4.74 -0.29 -17.19
C ILE A 20 -4.24 -0.82 -15.86
N PRO A 21 -5.06 -0.77 -14.80
CA PRO A 21 -4.68 -1.30 -13.49
C PRO A 21 -4.37 -2.80 -13.57
N TYR A 22 -3.26 -3.20 -12.96
CA TYR A 22 -2.78 -4.57 -12.93
C TYR A 22 -2.76 -5.16 -11.53
N PHE A 23 -2.23 -4.41 -10.57
CA PHE A 23 -2.32 -4.68 -9.14
C PHE A 23 -2.74 -3.42 -8.39
N TRP A 24 -3.18 -3.61 -7.15
CA TRP A 24 -3.47 -2.54 -6.23
C TRP A 24 -3.15 -2.96 -4.80
N GLY A 25 -3.09 -2.01 -3.92
CA GLY A 25 -2.89 -2.26 -2.50
C GLY A 25 -2.95 -0.99 -1.68
N THR A 26 -2.53 -1.14 -0.44
CA THR A 26 -2.55 -0.09 0.58
C THR A 26 -1.17 0.10 1.19
N VAL A 27 -0.97 1.19 1.90
CA VAL A 27 0.10 1.35 2.89
C VAL A 27 -0.49 1.11 4.27
N GLY A 28 0.19 0.37 5.10
CA GLY A 28 -0.31 0.04 6.43
C GLY A 28 0.79 -0.40 7.39
N ILE A 29 0.35 -0.99 8.49
CA ILE A 29 1.21 -1.41 9.59
C ILE A 29 1.30 -2.93 9.62
N VAL A 30 2.51 -3.47 9.47
CA VAL A 30 2.84 -4.85 9.84
C VAL A 30 3.27 -4.86 11.30
N TYR A 31 2.75 -5.77 12.10
CA TYR A 31 3.15 -5.90 13.49
C TYR A 31 3.32 -7.36 13.90
N ASN A 32 4.26 -7.59 14.82
CA ASN A 32 4.53 -8.90 15.38
C ASN A 32 3.72 -9.10 16.66
N THR A 33 2.79 -10.05 16.65
CA THR A 33 1.87 -10.33 17.78
C THR A 33 2.57 -10.81 19.04
N LYS A 34 3.81 -11.31 18.95
CA LYS A 34 4.62 -11.70 20.10
C LYS A 34 5.33 -10.51 20.77
N LEU A 35 5.56 -9.42 20.02
CA LEU A 35 6.31 -8.25 20.48
C LEU A 35 5.41 -7.06 20.82
N VAL A 36 4.18 -7.02 20.26
CA VAL A 36 3.22 -5.95 20.44
C VAL A 36 2.12 -6.40 21.40
N LYS A 37 1.93 -5.68 22.51
CA LYS A 37 0.93 -6.03 23.55
C LYS A 37 -0.49 -5.81 23.08
N LYS A 38 -0.72 -4.79 22.25
CA LYS A 38 -2.01 -4.42 21.69
C LYS A 38 -1.87 -4.17 20.20
N ALA A 39 -2.71 -4.82 19.39
CA ALA A 39 -2.74 -4.60 17.95
C ALA A 39 -2.96 -3.11 17.64
N PRO A 40 -2.09 -2.47 16.84
CA PRO A 40 -2.30 -1.09 16.43
C PRO A 40 -3.55 -1.00 15.53
N GLN A 41 -4.30 0.10 15.68
CA GLN A 41 -5.50 0.38 14.90
C GLN A 41 -5.42 1.76 14.23
N HIS A 42 -4.55 2.61 14.73
CA HIS A 42 -4.40 4.01 14.39
C HIS A 42 -2.94 4.33 14.05
N TRP A 43 -2.72 5.30 13.15
CA TRP A 43 -1.38 5.82 12.95
C TRP A 43 -0.78 6.39 14.23
N ASN A 44 -1.62 7.00 15.07
CA ASN A 44 -1.18 7.54 16.37
C ASN A 44 -0.61 6.49 17.32
N ASP A 45 -0.96 5.23 17.18
CA ASP A 45 -0.42 4.16 18.03
C ASP A 45 1.11 4.02 17.88
N LEU A 46 1.67 4.42 16.73
CA LEU A 46 3.12 4.39 16.48
C LEU A 46 3.92 5.29 17.43
N TRP A 47 3.29 6.32 18.00
CA TRP A 47 3.94 7.23 18.95
C TRP A 47 3.99 6.69 20.38
N SER A 48 3.50 5.48 20.64
CA SER A 48 3.60 4.85 21.95
C SER A 48 5.08 4.68 22.37
N PRO A 49 5.46 5.06 23.59
CA PRO A 49 6.83 4.89 24.06
C PRO A 49 7.27 3.42 24.17
N GLU A 50 6.34 2.47 24.14
CA GLU A 50 6.66 1.03 24.14
C GLU A 50 7.34 0.58 22.82
N TYR A 51 7.19 1.34 21.74
CA TYR A 51 7.82 1.05 20.44
C TYR A 51 9.17 1.72 20.23
N ARG A 52 9.82 2.19 21.32
CA ARG A 52 11.14 2.81 21.24
C ARG A 52 12.14 1.92 20.50
N ASN A 53 12.71 2.45 19.40
CA ASN A 53 13.65 1.74 18.52
C ASN A 53 13.09 0.40 17.97
N GLN A 54 11.78 0.35 17.66
CA GLN A 54 11.09 -0.85 17.23
C GLN A 54 10.33 -0.70 15.90
N ILE A 55 10.31 0.51 15.33
CA ILE A 55 9.56 0.80 14.12
C ILE A 55 10.49 0.89 12.92
N MET A 56 10.21 0.09 11.90
CA MET A 56 10.80 0.21 10.57
C MET A 56 9.85 0.99 9.67
N LEU A 57 10.36 1.98 8.95
CA LEU A 57 9.60 2.73 7.95
C LEU A 57 10.13 2.43 6.55
N VAL A 58 9.22 2.30 5.58
CA VAL A 58 9.60 2.20 4.17
C VAL A 58 10.34 3.47 3.73
N ASP A 59 11.38 3.32 2.90
CA ASP A 59 12.10 4.43 2.29
C ASP A 59 11.27 5.07 1.17
N GLY A 60 10.32 5.90 1.57
CA GLY A 60 9.39 6.61 0.71
C GLY A 60 8.93 7.91 1.37
N ALA A 61 9.30 9.05 0.80
CA ALA A 61 8.99 10.35 1.41
C ALA A 61 7.48 10.56 1.56
N ARG A 62 6.68 10.17 0.56
CA ARG A 62 5.22 10.34 0.60
C ARG A 62 4.55 9.41 1.61
N GLU A 63 5.03 8.20 1.77
CA GLU A 63 4.54 7.23 2.74
C GLU A 63 4.85 7.69 4.17
N VAL A 64 6.08 8.12 4.41
CA VAL A 64 6.53 8.56 5.74
C VAL A 64 5.90 9.89 6.17
N ILE A 65 5.81 10.88 5.28
CA ILE A 65 5.08 12.12 5.56
C ILE A 65 3.58 11.86 5.65
N GLY A 66 3.07 10.96 4.79
CA GLY A 66 1.67 10.60 4.69
C GLY A 66 1.09 10.01 5.97
N LEU A 67 1.81 9.10 6.63
CA LEU A 67 1.34 8.55 7.91
C LEU A 67 1.19 9.64 8.98
N SER A 68 2.07 10.64 8.99
CA SER A 68 1.97 11.77 9.91
C SER A 68 0.82 12.71 9.56
N LEU A 69 0.58 12.99 8.26
CA LEU A 69 -0.58 13.75 7.79
C LEU A 69 -1.89 13.07 8.19
N ASN A 70 -2.05 11.79 7.89
CA ASN A 70 -3.26 11.05 8.24
C ASN A 70 -3.47 10.96 9.75
N SER A 71 -2.41 10.83 10.55
CA SER A 71 -2.49 10.83 12.01
C SER A 71 -3.01 12.16 12.60
N LEU A 72 -2.94 13.24 11.82
CA LEU A 72 -3.47 14.56 12.13
C LEU A 72 -4.84 14.83 11.46
N GLY A 73 -5.36 13.89 10.69
CA GLY A 73 -6.60 14.04 9.93
C GLY A 73 -6.46 14.88 8.66
N TYR A 74 -5.23 15.04 8.14
CA TYR A 74 -4.97 15.77 6.90
C TYR A 74 -4.87 14.84 5.70
N SER A 75 -5.20 15.37 4.52
CA SER A 75 -5.09 14.66 3.25
C SER A 75 -3.62 14.37 2.89
N LEU A 76 -3.39 13.18 2.30
CA LEU A 76 -2.09 12.82 1.70
C LEU A 76 -1.70 13.71 0.51
N ASN A 77 -2.65 14.45 -0.03
CA ASN A 77 -2.50 15.34 -1.19
C ASN A 77 -2.51 16.81 -0.83
N THR A 78 -2.40 17.14 0.46
CA THR A 78 -2.40 18.54 0.89
C THR A 78 -1.25 19.33 0.30
N LYS A 79 -1.53 20.58 -0.06
CA LYS A 79 -0.56 21.62 -0.45
C LYS A 79 -0.53 22.77 0.57
N ASN A 80 -1.14 22.58 1.73
CA ASN A 80 -1.16 23.55 2.79
C ASN A 80 0.13 23.47 3.61
N MET A 81 0.95 24.53 3.54
CA MET A 81 2.24 24.58 4.24
C MET A 81 2.11 24.48 5.76
N THR A 82 1.00 24.92 6.34
CA THR A 82 0.77 24.80 7.79
C THR A 82 0.55 23.33 8.17
N GLU A 83 -0.26 22.61 7.41
CA GLU A 83 -0.48 21.18 7.62
C GLU A 83 0.81 20.36 7.45
N LEU A 84 1.60 20.68 6.42
CA LEU A 84 2.89 20.02 6.17
C LEU A 84 3.89 20.26 7.31
N ARG A 85 3.96 21.49 7.84
CA ARG A 85 4.84 21.79 9.00
C ARG A 85 4.38 21.11 10.28
N LEU A 86 3.08 20.99 10.49
CA LEU A 86 2.54 20.24 11.63
C LEU A 86 2.86 18.75 11.51
N ALA A 87 2.73 18.19 10.30
CA ALA A 87 3.09 16.81 10.02
C ALA A 87 4.60 16.56 10.19
N GLU A 88 5.46 17.47 9.74
CA GLU A 88 6.91 17.42 9.96
C GLU A 88 7.25 17.42 11.45
N THR A 89 6.67 18.35 12.21
CA THR A 89 6.88 18.45 13.66
C THR A 89 6.47 17.15 14.37
N LYS A 90 5.32 16.61 14.00
CA LYS A 90 4.82 15.35 14.57
C LYS A 90 5.71 14.18 14.17
N LEU A 91 6.12 14.09 12.90
CA LEU A 91 7.00 13.04 12.42
C LEU A 91 8.35 13.06 13.15
N ASN A 92 8.93 14.23 13.36
CA ASN A 92 10.16 14.39 14.11
C ASN A 92 10.04 13.85 15.56
N SER A 93 8.85 13.95 16.16
CA SER A 93 8.60 13.38 17.50
C SER A 93 8.53 11.83 17.49
N LEU A 94 8.40 11.19 16.33
CA LEU A 94 8.44 9.74 16.18
C LEU A 94 9.88 9.19 16.20
N THR A 95 10.89 10.02 15.97
CA THR A 95 12.30 9.62 15.85
C THR A 95 12.78 8.63 16.93
N PRO A 96 12.44 8.78 18.21
CA PRO A 96 12.88 7.82 19.24
C PRO A 96 12.36 6.39 19.01
N ASN A 97 11.25 6.23 18.30
CA ASN A 97 10.63 4.95 18.02
C ASN A 97 11.15 4.32 16.72
N ILE A 98 11.73 5.12 15.82
CA ILE A 98 12.22 4.66 14.52
C ILE A 98 13.53 3.88 14.72
N LYS A 99 13.54 2.63 14.27
CA LYS A 99 14.73 1.77 14.23
C LYS A 99 15.53 2.04 12.94
N ALA A 100 14.84 2.07 11.80
CA ALA A 100 15.46 2.38 10.51
C ALA A 100 14.40 2.79 9.49
N ILE A 101 14.85 3.47 8.44
CA ILE A 101 14.08 3.74 7.22
C ILE A 101 14.80 2.96 6.12
N VAL A 102 14.11 2.00 5.50
CA VAL A 102 14.72 0.98 4.62
C VAL A 102 13.78 0.59 3.48
N GLY A 103 14.37 0.00 2.44
CA GLY A 103 13.63 -0.64 1.35
C GLY A 103 13.25 -2.09 1.65
N ASP A 104 13.59 -2.98 0.73
CA ASP A 104 13.27 -4.42 0.79
C ASP A 104 13.87 -5.14 2.01
N GLU A 105 14.91 -4.58 2.62
CA GLU A 105 15.55 -5.12 3.82
C GLU A 105 14.57 -5.24 4.98
N MET A 106 13.51 -4.42 5.00
CA MET A 106 12.47 -4.49 6.03
C MET A 106 11.91 -5.90 6.18
N LYS A 107 11.73 -6.61 5.06
CA LYS A 107 11.20 -7.99 5.08
C LYS A 107 12.04 -8.90 5.97
N GLY A 108 13.35 -8.85 5.83
CA GLY A 108 14.26 -9.65 6.65
C GLY A 108 14.12 -9.36 8.15
N TYR A 109 14.14 -8.09 8.54
CA TYR A 109 14.00 -7.69 9.94
C TYR A 109 12.66 -8.10 10.54
N MET A 110 11.56 -7.91 9.81
CA MET A 110 10.23 -8.27 10.31
C MET A 110 10.05 -9.78 10.43
N ILE A 111 10.49 -10.55 9.43
CA ILE A 111 10.39 -12.02 9.42
C ILE A 111 11.22 -12.63 10.56
N GLN A 112 12.39 -12.09 10.85
CA GLN A 112 13.26 -12.56 11.94
C GLN A 112 12.83 -12.09 13.33
N GLY A 113 11.88 -11.15 13.42
CA GLY A 113 11.42 -10.59 14.69
C GLY A 113 12.37 -9.54 15.30
N ASP A 114 13.22 -8.93 14.48
CA ASP A 114 14.18 -7.90 14.90
C ASP A 114 13.54 -6.51 15.08
N ALA A 115 12.29 -6.35 14.64
CA ALA A 115 11.47 -5.16 14.87
C ALA A 115 10.03 -5.56 15.18
N ALA A 116 9.35 -4.78 16.01
CA ALA A 116 7.97 -5.05 16.41
C ALA A 116 6.97 -4.56 15.36
N ILE A 117 7.29 -3.50 14.64
CA ILE A 117 6.41 -2.81 13.70
C ILE A 117 7.16 -2.44 12.42
N GLY A 118 6.48 -2.61 11.27
CA GLY A 118 6.91 -2.09 9.98
C GLY A 118 5.79 -1.32 9.32
N VAL A 119 6.10 -0.17 8.74
CA VAL A 119 5.16 0.57 7.88
C VAL A 119 5.58 0.36 6.43
N THR A 120 4.71 -0.28 5.65
CA THR A 120 5.04 -0.68 4.28
C THR A 120 3.79 -0.94 3.43
N PHE A 121 4.01 -1.36 2.20
CA PHE A 121 2.98 -1.71 1.23
C PHE A 121 2.37 -3.09 1.55
N SER A 122 1.07 -3.23 1.27
CA SER A 122 0.33 -4.48 1.55
C SER A 122 0.91 -5.70 0.83
N GLY A 123 1.44 -5.54 -0.38
CA GLY A 123 2.07 -6.64 -1.10
C GLY A 123 3.33 -7.16 -0.40
N GLU A 124 4.19 -6.28 0.10
CA GLU A 124 5.36 -6.62 0.91
C GLU A 124 4.95 -7.29 2.23
N ALA A 125 3.89 -6.76 2.85
CA ALA A 125 3.33 -7.33 4.06
C ALA A 125 2.84 -8.76 3.84
N SER A 126 2.15 -9.04 2.73
CA SER A 126 1.68 -10.39 2.38
C SER A 126 2.83 -11.40 2.33
N GLU A 127 3.94 -11.04 1.69
CA GLU A 127 5.13 -11.89 1.65
C GLU A 127 5.73 -12.14 3.04
N MET A 128 5.72 -11.12 3.92
CA MET A 128 6.20 -11.28 5.29
C MET A 128 5.31 -12.23 6.11
N LEU A 129 3.98 -12.08 5.98
CA LEU A 129 3.01 -12.91 6.70
C LEU A 129 3.09 -14.39 6.29
N ASP A 130 3.38 -14.67 5.01
CA ASP A 130 3.57 -16.03 4.51
C ASP A 130 4.79 -16.73 5.14
N LYS A 131 5.79 -15.95 5.55
CA LYS A 131 7.05 -16.46 6.12
C LYS A 131 7.09 -16.44 7.65
N ASN A 132 6.22 -15.69 8.30
CA ASN A 132 6.14 -15.61 9.75
C ASN A 132 4.68 -15.47 10.20
N GLU A 133 4.13 -16.53 10.78
CA GLU A 133 2.74 -16.62 11.25
C GLU A 133 2.39 -15.67 12.41
N ASP A 134 3.40 -15.11 13.07
CA ASP A 134 3.21 -14.14 14.16
C ASP A 134 2.95 -12.71 13.64
N LEU A 135 3.15 -12.47 12.34
CA LEU A 135 2.92 -11.16 11.74
C LEU A 135 1.45 -10.96 11.36
N ARG A 136 0.99 -9.72 11.49
CA ARG A 136 -0.33 -9.27 11.02
C ARG A 136 -0.17 -7.93 10.30
N TYR A 137 -1.14 -7.64 9.44
CA TYR A 137 -1.22 -6.38 8.71
C TYR A 137 -2.52 -5.67 9.00
N VAL A 138 -2.47 -4.35 9.16
CA VAL A 138 -3.64 -3.51 9.37
C VAL A 138 -3.52 -2.20 8.59
N VAL A 139 -4.63 -1.77 8.00
CA VAL A 139 -4.80 -0.42 7.46
C VAL A 139 -5.38 0.45 8.56
N PRO A 140 -4.69 1.51 9.00
CA PRO A 140 -5.18 2.39 10.06
C PRO A 140 -6.51 3.05 9.74
N SER A 141 -7.34 3.24 10.76
CA SER A 141 -8.73 3.72 10.61
C SER A 141 -8.84 5.17 10.15
N GLU A 142 -7.79 5.98 10.33
CA GLU A 142 -7.75 7.37 9.83
C GLU A 142 -7.68 7.44 8.30
N GLY A 143 -7.35 6.36 7.63
CA GLY A 143 -7.11 6.28 6.21
C GLY A 143 -5.65 6.02 5.88
N SER A 144 -5.36 5.87 4.61
CA SER A 144 -4.02 5.61 4.10
C SER A 144 -3.96 5.82 2.59
N ASN A 145 -2.82 5.49 1.98
CA ASN A 145 -2.67 5.47 0.54
C ASN A 145 -3.29 4.23 -0.09
N LEU A 146 -4.01 4.43 -1.18
CA LEU A 146 -4.44 3.42 -2.14
C LEU A 146 -3.54 3.55 -3.37
N TRP A 147 -2.74 2.55 -3.66
CA TRP A 147 -1.80 2.56 -4.77
C TRP A 147 -2.19 1.58 -5.86
N PHE A 148 -1.68 1.83 -7.07
CA PHE A 148 -1.92 1.00 -8.26
C PHE A 148 -0.64 0.79 -9.03
N ASP A 149 -0.40 -0.45 -9.42
CA ASP A 149 0.50 -0.78 -10.51
C ASP A 149 -0.29 -0.81 -11.82
N ASN A 150 0.22 -0.13 -12.83
CA ASN A 150 -0.46 -0.01 -14.10
C ASN A 150 0.42 -0.52 -15.24
N LEU A 151 -0.20 -1.21 -16.20
CA LEU A 151 0.41 -1.49 -17.49
C LEU A 151 0.20 -0.31 -18.43
N VAL A 152 1.27 0.15 -19.06
CA VAL A 152 1.26 1.26 -20.00
C VAL A 152 2.06 0.93 -21.25
N ILE A 153 1.73 1.55 -22.38
CA ILE A 153 2.48 1.42 -23.65
C ILE A 153 3.17 2.77 -23.92
N PRO A 154 4.51 2.83 -23.91
CA PRO A 154 5.23 4.06 -24.17
C PRO A 154 5.07 4.50 -25.63
N LYS A 155 5.12 5.83 -25.90
CA LYS A 155 5.00 6.40 -27.27
C LYS A 155 6.09 5.91 -28.23
N THR A 156 7.20 5.39 -27.70
CA THR A 156 8.33 4.89 -28.49
C THR A 156 8.20 3.41 -28.86
N VAL A 157 7.05 2.77 -28.56
CA VAL A 157 6.79 1.38 -28.89
C VAL A 157 6.95 1.13 -30.40
N LYS A 158 7.63 0.02 -30.74
CA LYS A 158 7.81 -0.39 -32.15
C LYS A 158 6.87 -1.54 -32.53
N HIS A 159 6.44 -2.30 -31.55
CA HIS A 159 5.60 -3.50 -31.70
C HIS A 159 4.28 -3.32 -30.93
N GLU A 160 3.47 -2.35 -31.35
CA GLU A 160 2.26 -1.95 -30.63
C GLU A 160 1.22 -3.10 -30.54
N LYS A 161 1.05 -3.86 -31.61
CA LYS A 161 0.11 -5.00 -31.63
C LYS A 161 0.50 -6.09 -30.62
N GLU A 162 1.78 -6.36 -30.53
CA GLU A 162 2.35 -7.35 -29.59
C GLU A 162 2.24 -6.84 -28.15
N ALA A 163 2.42 -5.53 -27.91
CA ALA A 163 2.23 -4.92 -26.60
C ALA A 163 0.76 -5.06 -26.15
N TYR A 164 -0.20 -4.77 -26.99
CA TYR A 164 -1.61 -5.02 -26.71
C TYR A 164 -1.92 -6.50 -26.48
N ALA A 165 -1.36 -7.38 -27.32
CA ALA A 165 -1.53 -8.83 -27.16
C ALA A 165 -1.01 -9.32 -25.81
N PHE A 166 0.15 -8.82 -25.38
CA PHE A 166 0.72 -9.13 -24.06
C PHE A 166 -0.16 -8.61 -22.93
N ILE A 167 -0.59 -7.35 -22.97
CA ILE A 167 -1.48 -6.77 -21.94
C ILE A 167 -2.79 -7.58 -21.88
N ASN A 168 -3.40 -7.89 -23.02
CA ASN A 168 -4.61 -8.72 -23.04
C ASN A 168 -4.39 -10.13 -22.48
N PHE A 169 -3.21 -10.71 -22.71
CA PHE A 169 -2.84 -12.00 -22.13
C PHE A 169 -2.75 -11.90 -20.60
N MET A 170 -2.10 -10.87 -20.08
CA MET A 170 -1.94 -10.65 -18.64
C MET A 170 -3.28 -10.39 -17.94
N LEU A 171 -4.25 -9.78 -18.64
CA LEU A 171 -5.59 -9.48 -18.13
C LEU A 171 -6.59 -10.63 -18.23
N LYS A 172 -6.23 -11.77 -18.87
CA LYS A 172 -7.09 -12.95 -18.82
C LYS A 172 -7.30 -13.36 -17.37
N PRO A 173 -8.53 -13.71 -16.95
CA PRO A 173 -8.82 -14.01 -15.56
C PRO A 173 -7.88 -15.04 -14.94
N GLU A 174 -7.60 -16.11 -15.66
CA GLU A 174 -6.74 -17.21 -15.20
C GLU A 174 -5.30 -16.73 -14.97
N ASN A 175 -4.76 -15.93 -15.90
CA ASN A 175 -3.40 -15.41 -15.80
C ASN A 175 -3.29 -14.35 -14.71
N ALA A 176 -4.27 -13.45 -14.63
CA ALA A 176 -4.31 -12.41 -13.61
C ALA A 176 -4.46 -13.01 -12.19
N ALA A 177 -5.28 -14.04 -12.04
CA ALA A 177 -5.42 -14.77 -10.78
C ALA A 177 -4.12 -15.47 -10.38
N GLN A 178 -3.48 -16.20 -11.30
CA GLN A 178 -2.21 -16.87 -11.05
C GLN A 178 -1.12 -15.89 -10.64
N ASN A 179 -1.04 -14.74 -11.31
CA ASN A 179 -0.06 -13.71 -10.98
C ASN A 179 -0.33 -13.07 -9.61
N ALA A 180 -1.60 -12.77 -9.30
CA ALA A 180 -1.99 -12.19 -8.02
C ALA A 180 -1.67 -13.14 -6.86
N GLU A 181 -1.97 -14.44 -7.01
CA GLU A 181 -1.68 -15.45 -6.01
C GLU A 181 -0.16 -15.65 -5.82
N TYR A 182 0.61 -15.69 -6.93
CA TYR A 182 2.06 -15.88 -6.88
C TYR A 182 2.80 -14.71 -6.23
N ILE A 183 2.40 -13.47 -6.56
CA ILE A 183 3.05 -12.25 -6.06
C ILE A 183 2.50 -11.86 -4.68
N GLY A 184 1.26 -12.24 -4.34
CA GLY A 184 0.58 -11.85 -3.10
C GLY A 184 -0.03 -10.45 -3.15
N TYR A 185 -0.18 -9.85 -4.34
CA TYR A 185 -0.79 -8.53 -4.53
C TYR A 185 -2.27 -8.66 -4.86
N ALA A 186 -3.06 -7.66 -4.49
CA ALA A 186 -4.48 -7.65 -4.82
C ALA A 186 -4.71 -7.35 -6.31
N THR A 187 -5.68 -8.06 -6.92
CA THR A 187 -6.06 -7.85 -8.32
C THR A 187 -7.27 -6.93 -8.46
N PRO A 188 -7.25 -5.96 -9.39
CA PRO A 188 -8.42 -5.16 -9.74
C PRO A 188 -9.36 -5.88 -10.73
N ASN A 189 -8.98 -7.04 -11.23
CA ASN A 189 -9.75 -7.85 -12.16
C ASN A 189 -10.76 -8.70 -11.40
N GLU A 190 -12.06 -8.36 -11.48
CA GLU A 190 -13.13 -9.02 -10.73
C GLU A 190 -13.29 -10.50 -11.10
N ALA A 191 -13.11 -10.84 -12.39
CA ALA A 191 -13.16 -12.23 -12.83
C ALA A 191 -11.97 -13.05 -12.32
N ALA A 192 -10.77 -12.45 -12.25
CA ALA A 192 -9.60 -13.07 -11.64
C ALA A 192 -9.79 -13.24 -10.13
N LYS A 193 -10.31 -12.22 -9.44
CA LYS A 193 -10.62 -12.28 -8.00
C LYS A 193 -11.55 -13.45 -7.67
N ALA A 194 -12.54 -13.71 -8.54
CA ALA A 194 -13.47 -14.83 -8.35
C ALA A 194 -12.81 -16.21 -8.47
N LEU A 195 -11.62 -16.30 -9.09
CA LEU A 195 -10.85 -17.54 -9.22
C LEU A 195 -9.87 -17.75 -8.05
N LEU A 196 -9.59 -16.72 -7.26
CA LEU A 196 -8.68 -16.83 -6.12
C LEU A 196 -9.33 -17.60 -4.95
N PRO A 197 -8.51 -18.28 -4.13
CA PRO A 197 -9.00 -18.91 -2.90
C PRO A 197 -9.70 -17.89 -2.00
N LYS A 198 -10.81 -18.29 -1.39
CA LYS A 198 -11.55 -17.44 -0.46
C LYS A 198 -10.74 -17.04 0.77
N SER A 199 -9.80 -17.87 1.21
CA SER A 199 -8.85 -17.53 2.26
C SER A 199 -8.02 -16.27 1.95
N ILE A 200 -7.81 -15.96 0.68
CA ILE A 200 -7.12 -14.74 0.21
C ILE A 200 -8.13 -13.58 0.11
N THR A 201 -9.23 -13.77 -0.62
CA THR A 201 -10.15 -12.67 -0.93
C THR A 201 -11.05 -12.24 0.24
N ASP A 202 -11.25 -13.11 1.23
CA ASP A 202 -12.00 -12.80 2.44
C ASP A 202 -11.13 -12.13 3.52
N ASP A 203 -9.80 -12.13 3.35
CA ASP A 203 -8.88 -11.42 4.25
C ASP A 203 -9.00 -9.91 4.06
N LYS A 204 -9.64 -9.24 5.03
CA LYS A 204 -9.88 -7.79 5.00
C LYS A 204 -8.65 -6.94 5.18
N ALA A 205 -7.53 -7.52 5.57
CA ALA A 205 -6.25 -6.82 5.60
C ALA A 205 -5.73 -6.53 4.17
N PHE A 206 -5.94 -7.47 3.23
CA PHE A 206 -5.43 -7.38 1.85
C PHE A 206 -6.54 -7.07 0.82
N TYR A 207 -7.79 -7.46 1.12
CA TYR A 207 -8.99 -7.10 0.35
C TYR A 207 -9.97 -6.35 1.26
N PRO A 208 -9.65 -5.10 1.64
CA PRO A 208 -10.48 -4.32 2.55
C PRO A 208 -11.89 -4.07 2.00
N SER A 209 -12.81 -3.77 2.92
CA SER A 209 -14.20 -3.46 2.56
C SER A 209 -14.29 -2.18 1.71
N GLU A 210 -15.39 -2.03 0.97
CA GLU A 210 -15.64 -0.79 0.21
C GLU A 210 -15.62 0.46 1.10
N SER A 211 -16.09 0.36 2.35
CA SER A 211 -16.05 1.47 3.30
C SER A 211 -14.62 1.86 3.67
N THR A 212 -13.74 0.88 3.82
CA THR A 212 -12.32 1.13 4.05
C THR A 212 -11.68 1.77 2.82
N ILE A 213 -11.93 1.22 1.62
CA ILE A 213 -11.38 1.75 0.36
C ILE A 213 -11.80 3.20 0.13
N LYS A 214 -13.05 3.56 0.43
CA LYS A 214 -13.54 4.96 0.31
C LYS A 214 -12.82 5.94 1.22
N ASN A 215 -12.18 5.48 2.28
CA ASN A 215 -11.39 6.29 3.21
C ASN A 215 -9.90 6.37 2.83
N LEU A 216 -9.50 5.74 1.72
CA LEU A 216 -8.13 5.76 1.22
C LEU A 216 -7.97 6.84 0.14
N GLU A 217 -6.76 7.34 -0.01
CA GLU A 217 -6.43 8.34 -1.00
C GLU A 217 -5.40 7.81 -2.01
N VAL A 218 -5.67 8.05 -3.29
CA VAL A 218 -4.69 7.90 -4.37
C VAL A 218 -3.77 9.13 -4.38
N TYR A 219 -2.48 8.94 -4.58
CA TYR A 219 -1.55 10.06 -4.71
C TYR A 219 -1.81 10.85 -5.99
N ASN A 220 -2.06 12.14 -5.83
CA ASN A 220 -2.12 13.09 -6.93
C ASN A 220 -0.73 13.61 -7.30
N ASN A 221 -0.57 14.04 -8.55
CA ASN A 221 0.59 14.82 -8.95
C ASN A 221 0.53 16.19 -8.28
N LEU A 222 1.39 16.44 -7.33
CA LEU A 222 1.46 17.70 -6.60
C LEU A 222 2.19 18.81 -7.38
N GLY A 223 2.92 18.44 -8.45
CA GLY A 223 3.78 19.33 -9.24
C GLY A 223 5.19 19.48 -8.64
N GLN A 224 6.14 19.89 -9.47
CA GLN A 224 7.57 19.94 -9.11
C GLN A 224 7.91 20.75 -7.85
N LYS A 225 7.09 21.74 -7.50
CA LYS A 225 7.31 22.55 -6.29
C LYS A 225 7.18 21.73 -5.00
N TRP A 226 6.50 20.56 -5.05
CA TRP A 226 6.11 19.75 -3.89
C TRP A 226 6.77 18.37 -3.89
N LEU A 227 7.64 18.13 -4.85
CA LEU A 227 8.51 16.96 -4.95
C LEU A 227 9.92 17.34 -4.49
#